data_21baa801dc0cd95a739fac48890f9bc4
#
_entry.id   21baa801dc0cd95a739fac48890f9bc4
#
_cell.length_a   1.000
_cell.length_b   1.000
_cell.length_c   1.000
_cell.angle_alpha   90.00
_cell.angle_beta   90.00
_cell.angle_gamma   90.00
#
_symmetry.space_group_name_H-M   'P 1'
#
loop_
_entity.id
_entity.type
_entity.pdbx_description
1 polymer ?
#
loop_
_entity_poly.entity_id
_entity_poly.type
_entity_poly.pdbx_seq_one_letter_code
_entity_poly.pdbx_strand_id
1 'polypeptide(L)'
;MSTSKKVYCNTILNRISFFGFLLCSIVTCKANNTQGVYYLDLDICNERYPNSEQYLVPVSFRDGTLCVYPDYHTETQIRTPMGLDDTFLLVDRLGLRLPTPEVVDSIYSQADIRLAPIPMPPTSEMTTRAYYVQHDSLIDAQLAQSGYPNDPEILQSSQAKLITGHKKDVVYIDRNSSRVAIYGWHRLTGELIQPYSTVHHDEYFDYSHGIRPVSPEVFKDGEWVIWSD
;
A
#
# COMPACT_ATOMS: atom_id res chain seq x y z
N MET A 1 -4.25 -20.01 -29.90
CA MET A 1 -3.10 -19.37 -30.55
C MET A 1 -3.01 -17.94 -29.99
N SER A 2 -2.12 -17.73 -29.03
CA SER A 2 -1.90 -16.42 -28.41
C SER A 2 -0.84 -15.68 -29.22
N THR A 3 -1.23 -14.60 -29.89
CA THR A 3 -0.29 -13.70 -30.58
C THR A 3 0.30 -12.73 -29.58
N SER A 4 1.50 -13.03 -29.12
CA SER A 4 2.32 -12.10 -28.35
C SER A 4 2.68 -10.90 -29.24
N LYS A 5 2.14 -9.71 -28.91
CA LYS A 5 2.51 -8.45 -29.58
C LYS A 5 3.82 -7.95 -28.96
N LYS A 6 4.89 -7.94 -29.74
CA LYS A 6 6.15 -7.29 -29.35
C LYS A 6 5.98 -5.77 -29.42
N VAL A 7 6.22 -5.11 -28.28
CA VAL A 7 6.28 -3.64 -28.17
C VAL A 7 7.75 -3.23 -28.25
N TYR A 8 8.08 -2.31 -29.15
CA TYR A 8 9.42 -1.72 -29.24
C TYR A 8 9.38 -0.30 -28.70
N CYS A 9 10.19 -0.03 -27.68
CA CYS A 9 10.34 1.31 -27.12
C CYS A 9 11.71 1.89 -27.49
N ASN A 10 11.72 3.11 -28.06
CA ASN A 10 12.96 3.85 -28.31
C ASN A 10 13.03 5.03 -27.33
N THR A 11 14.11 5.09 -26.57
CA THR A 11 14.42 6.22 -25.70
C THR A 11 15.17 7.29 -26.50
N ILE A 12 14.59 8.47 -26.66
CA ILE A 12 15.28 9.60 -27.28
C ILE A 12 15.83 10.47 -26.17
N LEU A 13 17.14 10.46 -25.96
CA LEU A 13 17.85 11.39 -25.07
C LEU A 13 18.06 12.72 -25.82
N ASN A 14 17.25 13.71 -25.57
CA ASN A 14 17.53 15.07 -25.99
C ASN A 14 18.45 15.74 -24.94
N ARG A 15 19.71 15.94 -25.29
CA ARG A 15 20.62 16.82 -24.54
C ARG A 15 20.24 18.26 -24.84
N ILE A 16 19.61 18.94 -23.91
CA ILE A 16 19.53 20.39 -23.88
C ILE A 16 20.32 20.87 -22.66
N SER A 17 21.29 21.72 -22.95
CA SER A 17 22.25 22.29 -22.03
C SER A 17 21.67 23.50 -21.30
N PHE A 18 21.99 23.58 -20.00
CA PHE A 18 21.86 24.75 -19.12
C PHE A 18 20.48 25.18 -18.60
N PHE A 19 20.44 25.19 -17.27
CA PHE A 19 19.45 25.68 -16.30
C PHE A 19 18.41 24.65 -15.85
N GLY A 20 18.66 24.11 -14.70
CA GLY A 20 17.79 23.68 -13.59
C GLY A 20 16.34 23.28 -13.93
N PHE A 21 16.12 22.27 -14.77
CA PHE A 21 14.81 21.65 -14.95
C PHE A 21 14.92 20.12 -14.89
N LEU A 22 14.01 19.54 -14.14
CA LEU A 22 13.77 18.12 -14.01
C LEU A 22 13.79 17.44 -15.38
N LEU A 23 14.61 16.40 -15.56
CA LEU A 23 14.68 15.60 -16.77
C LEU A 23 13.40 14.76 -16.90
N CYS A 24 12.43 15.21 -17.67
CA CYS A 24 11.31 14.40 -18.11
C CYS A 24 11.77 13.46 -19.23
N SER A 25 11.83 12.16 -18.97
CA SER A 25 12.15 11.15 -19.98
C SER A 25 10.88 10.78 -20.74
N ILE A 26 10.73 11.26 -21.97
CA ILE A 26 9.63 10.87 -22.85
C ILE A 26 9.97 9.53 -23.50
N VAL A 27 9.23 8.48 -23.15
CA VAL A 27 9.31 7.19 -23.82
C VAL A 27 8.13 7.09 -24.80
N THR A 28 8.42 7.09 -26.10
CA THR A 28 7.40 6.85 -27.13
C THR A 28 7.35 5.38 -27.50
N CYS A 29 6.25 4.71 -27.20
CA CYS A 29 5.99 3.34 -27.63
C CYS A 29 5.02 3.36 -28.83
N LYS A 30 5.44 2.77 -29.96
CA LYS A 30 4.54 2.55 -31.12
C LYS A 30 3.83 1.22 -30.98
N ALA A 31 2.56 1.24 -30.65
CA ALA A 31 1.66 0.14 -30.95
C ALA A 31 0.93 0.45 -32.27
N ASN A 32 0.76 -0.55 -33.12
CA ASN A 32 0.12 -0.36 -34.43
C ASN A 32 -1.23 0.36 -34.28
N ASN A 33 -1.30 1.54 -34.89
CA ASN A 33 -2.46 2.39 -35.16
C ASN A 33 -3.04 3.32 -34.06
N THR A 34 -2.37 3.53 -32.94
CA THR A 34 -2.67 4.70 -32.10
C THR A 34 -1.38 5.25 -31.49
N GLN A 35 -1.01 6.49 -31.81
CA GLN A 35 0.04 7.21 -31.10
C GLN A 35 -0.51 7.62 -29.73
N GLY A 36 -0.31 6.78 -28.71
CA GLY A 36 -0.49 7.16 -27.33
C GLY A 36 0.87 7.59 -26.78
N VAL A 37 1.00 8.82 -26.33
CA VAL A 37 2.12 9.24 -25.49
C VAL A 37 1.80 8.75 -24.09
N TYR A 38 2.43 7.66 -23.69
CA TYR A 38 2.35 7.20 -22.30
C TYR A 38 3.42 7.96 -21.51
N TYR A 39 2.97 8.93 -20.70
CA TYR A 39 3.80 9.46 -19.64
C TYR A 39 3.90 8.37 -18.58
N LEU A 40 5.06 7.71 -18.49
CA LEU A 40 5.44 6.98 -17.30
C LEU A 40 5.83 8.04 -16.25
N ASP A 41 4.83 8.71 -15.70
CA ASP A 41 5.02 9.54 -14.52
C ASP A 41 5.11 8.59 -13.34
N LEU A 42 6.34 8.20 -13.01
CA LEU A 42 6.65 7.24 -11.96
C LEU A 42 6.29 7.75 -10.56
N ASP A 43 5.80 8.98 -10.45
CA ASP A 43 5.56 9.64 -9.16
C ASP A 43 4.18 10.28 -8.98
N ILE A 44 3.22 9.91 -9.84
CA ILE A 44 1.87 10.49 -9.82
C ILE A 44 1.21 10.43 -8.42
N CYS A 45 1.48 9.37 -7.66
CA CYS A 45 0.93 9.19 -6.33
C CYS A 45 1.49 10.23 -5.35
N ASN A 46 2.81 10.46 -5.37
CA ASN A 46 3.48 11.33 -4.42
C ASN A 46 3.33 12.81 -4.79
N GLU A 47 3.16 13.12 -6.07
CA GLU A 47 2.73 14.45 -6.52
C GLU A 47 1.30 14.79 -6.04
N ARG A 48 0.39 13.81 -6.10
CA ARG A 48 -1.01 14.00 -5.66
C ARG A 48 -1.13 14.10 -4.14
N TYR A 49 -0.34 13.32 -3.39
CA TYR A 49 -0.41 13.23 -1.92
C TYR A 49 0.94 13.58 -1.26
N PRO A 50 1.42 14.83 -1.38
CA PRO A 50 2.75 15.22 -0.92
C PRO A 50 2.91 15.21 0.62
N ASN A 51 1.81 15.14 1.37
CA ASN A 51 1.80 15.08 2.83
C ASN A 51 1.79 13.65 3.37
N SER A 52 1.89 12.65 2.50
CA SER A 52 2.01 11.25 2.91
C SER A 52 3.30 11.03 3.69
N GLU A 53 3.23 10.28 4.80
CA GLU A 53 4.39 9.96 5.65
C GLU A 53 5.27 8.86 5.04
N GLN A 54 4.74 8.11 4.07
CA GLN A 54 5.48 7.12 3.29
C GLN A 54 5.36 7.46 1.80
N TYR A 55 6.30 6.99 0.99
CA TYR A 55 6.26 7.10 -0.45
C TYR A 55 5.17 6.17 -1.01
N LEU A 56 4.10 6.73 -1.52
CA LEU A 56 2.97 5.95 -2.03
C LEU A 56 3.36 5.17 -3.29
N VAL A 57 2.99 3.90 -3.33
CA VAL A 57 3.21 3.04 -4.49
C VAL A 57 1.92 2.85 -5.29
N PRO A 58 2.00 2.82 -6.63
CA PRO A 58 0.83 2.60 -7.47
C PRO A 58 0.42 1.13 -7.47
N VAL A 59 -0.88 0.89 -7.37
CA VAL A 59 -1.53 -0.43 -7.48
C VAL A 59 -2.64 -0.35 -8.52
N SER A 60 -2.70 -1.28 -9.45
CA SER A 60 -3.82 -1.40 -10.38
C SER A 60 -5.08 -1.79 -9.61
N PHE A 61 -6.13 -0.98 -9.72
CA PHE A 61 -7.38 -1.22 -9.05
C PHE A 61 -8.53 -0.90 -9.99
N ARG A 62 -9.39 -1.89 -10.25
CA ARG A 62 -10.43 -1.79 -11.29
C ARG A 62 -9.79 -1.41 -12.63
N ASP A 63 -10.17 -0.29 -13.19
CA ASP A 63 -9.64 0.22 -14.47
C ASP A 63 -8.75 1.48 -14.32
N GLY A 64 -8.19 1.68 -13.12
CA GLY A 64 -7.32 2.81 -12.79
C GLY A 64 -6.13 2.43 -11.91
N THR A 65 -5.42 3.46 -11.45
CA THR A 65 -4.28 3.36 -10.53
C THR A 65 -4.66 3.93 -9.18
N LEU A 66 -4.56 3.12 -8.14
CA LEU A 66 -4.72 3.49 -6.74
C LEU A 66 -3.34 3.71 -6.10
N CYS A 67 -3.23 4.72 -5.23
CA CYS A 67 -2.01 4.99 -4.49
C CYS A 67 -2.13 4.40 -3.08
N VAL A 68 -1.15 3.59 -2.67
CA VAL A 68 -1.21 2.89 -1.39
C VAL A 68 0.10 3.03 -0.61
N TYR A 69 0.02 2.97 0.71
CA TYR A 69 1.22 2.83 1.54
C TYR A 69 1.95 1.53 1.19
N PRO A 70 3.28 1.58 1.01
CA PRO A 70 4.09 0.39 0.71
C PRO A 70 4.05 -0.64 1.83
N ASP A 71 3.97 -0.19 3.07
CA ASP A 71 3.82 -1.00 4.28
C ASP A 71 2.73 -0.41 5.19
N TYR A 72 2.45 -1.01 6.33
CA TYR A 72 1.54 -0.47 7.32
C TYR A 72 2.12 0.79 7.98
N HIS A 73 1.24 1.65 8.49
CA HIS A 73 1.63 2.82 9.25
C HIS A 73 2.49 2.43 10.46
N THR A 74 3.53 3.24 10.71
CA THR A 74 4.46 3.03 11.83
C THR A 74 4.49 4.26 12.75
N GLU A 75 4.55 4.00 14.05
CA GLU A 75 4.93 5.00 15.04
C GLU A 75 6.26 4.61 15.67
N THR A 76 7.20 5.53 15.72
CA THR A 76 8.55 5.23 16.25
C THR A 76 9.18 3.96 15.64
N GLN A 77 9.00 3.79 14.31
CA GLN A 77 9.49 2.66 13.51
C GLN A 77 8.88 1.29 13.83
N ILE A 78 7.76 1.26 14.55
CA ILE A 78 7.00 0.05 14.86
C ILE A 78 5.66 0.12 14.16
N ARG A 79 5.23 -0.93 13.46
CA ARG A 79 3.90 -1.05 12.87
C ARG A 79 2.86 -1.11 13.98
N THR A 80 2.37 0.07 14.35
CA THR A 80 1.54 0.27 15.53
C THR A 80 0.06 0.11 15.18
N PRO A 81 -0.67 -0.81 15.81
CA PRO A 81 -2.12 -0.85 15.73
C PRO A 81 -2.73 0.28 16.58
N MET A 82 -3.92 0.72 16.19
CA MET A 82 -4.65 1.78 16.90
C MET A 82 -6.17 1.55 16.83
N GLY A 83 -6.92 2.21 17.70
CA GLY A 83 -8.38 2.19 17.69
C GLY A 83 -8.95 2.83 16.43
N LEU A 84 -10.23 2.58 16.16
CA LEU A 84 -10.86 3.03 14.92
C LEU A 84 -10.89 4.56 14.79
N ASP A 85 -11.19 5.27 15.89
CA ASP A 85 -11.22 6.75 15.89
C ASP A 85 -9.85 7.35 15.56
N ASP A 86 -8.78 6.85 16.19
CA ASP A 86 -7.42 7.29 15.92
C ASP A 86 -7.01 6.94 14.46
N THR A 87 -7.48 5.79 13.97
CA THR A 87 -7.28 5.38 12.57
C THR A 87 -7.94 6.37 11.60
N PHE A 88 -9.17 6.81 11.87
CA PHE A 88 -9.84 7.81 11.05
C PHE A 88 -9.16 9.18 11.13
N LEU A 89 -8.72 9.60 12.31
CA LEU A 89 -7.94 10.84 12.46
C LEU A 89 -6.64 10.80 11.66
N LEU A 90 -5.95 9.67 11.67
CA LEU A 90 -4.73 9.46 10.87
C LEU A 90 -5.00 9.62 9.37
N VAL A 91 -5.95 8.86 8.82
CA VAL A 91 -6.20 8.88 7.37
C VAL A 91 -6.74 10.22 6.90
N ASP A 92 -7.55 10.92 7.72
CA ASP A 92 -8.04 12.27 7.41
C ASP A 92 -6.89 13.29 7.37
N ARG A 93 -5.97 13.24 8.35
CA ARG A 93 -4.78 14.10 8.38
C ARG A 93 -3.91 13.91 7.15
N LEU A 94 -3.83 12.70 6.64
CA LEU A 94 -3.05 12.36 5.44
C LEU A 94 -3.79 12.65 4.13
N GLY A 95 -5.09 12.96 4.16
CA GLY A 95 -5.93 13.06 2.95
C GLY A 95 -6.13 11.71 2.25
N LEU A 96 -6.02 10.62 3.00
CA LEU A 96 -6.14 9.24 2.56
C LEU A 96 -7.37 8.58 3.19
N ARG A 97 -7.60 7.29 2.92
CA ARG A 97 -8.69 6.50 3.51
C ARG A 97 -8.23 5.09 3.86
N LEU A 98 -9.09 4.34 4.55
CA LEU A 98 -8.91 2.92 4.76
C LEU A 98 -9.23 2.13 3.47
N PRO A 99 -8.52 1.01 3.22
CA PRO A 99 -8.82 0.11 2.11
C PRO A 99 -10.14 -0.63 2.33
N THR A 100 -10.76 -1.10 1.24
CA THR A 100 -11.79 -2.14 1.29
C THR A 100 -11.16 -3.52 1.18
N PRO A 101 -11.90 -4.62 1.46
CA PRO A 101 -11.40 -5.97 1.19
C PRO A 101 -10.92 -6.17 -0.25
N GLU A 102 -11.62 -5.61 -1.25
CA GLU A 102 -11.22 -5.66 -2.66
C GLU A 102 -9.85 -4.99 -2.90
N VAL A 103 -9.61 -3.87 -2.24
CA VAL A 103 -8.31 -3.16 -2.31
C VAL A 103 -7.21 -4.00 -1.65
N VAL A 104 -7.48 -4.60 -0.48
CA VAL A 104 -6.52 -5.49 0.20
C VAL A 104 -6.12 -6.67 -0.69
N ASP A 105 -7.09 -7.29 -1.37
CA ASP A 105 -6.82 -8.38 -2.32
C ASP A 105 -5.99 -7.90 -3.53
N SER A 106 -6.29 -6.70 -4.03
CA SER A 106 -5.53 -6.08 -5.13
C SER A 106 -4.08 -5.78 -4.71
N ILE A 107 -3.87 -5.27 -3.49
CA ILE A 107 -2.55 -5.07 -2.89
C ILE A 107 -1.81 -6.41 -2.76
N TYR A 108 -2.48 -7.44 -2.21
CA TYR A 108 -1.86 -8.74 -2.02
C TYR A 108 -1.41 -9.36 -3.35
N SER A 109 -2.25 -9.26 -4.38
CA SER A 109 -1.95 -9.85 -5.70
C SER A 109 -0.76 -9.20 -6.42
N GLN A 110 -0.50 -7.91 -6.15
CA GLN A 110 0.52 -7.10 -6.82
C GLN A 110 1.75 -6.81 -5.95
N ALA A 111 1.77 -7.27 -4.70
CA ALA A 111 2.87 -7.00 -3.78
C ALA A 111 4.20 -7.57 -4.28
N ASP A 112 5.25 -6.75 -4.16
CA ASP A 112 6.64 -7.14 -4.44
C ASP A 112 7.13 -8.16 -3.42
N ILE A 113 6.72 -7.99 -2.16
CA ILE A 113 7.12 -8.82 -1.03
C ILE A 113 5.88 -9.31 -0.29
N ARG A 114 5.70 -10.62 -0.25
CA ARG A 114 4.66 -11.26 0.56
C ARG A 114 5.31 -11.95 1.74
N LEU A 115 4.93 -11.53 2.94
CA LEU A 115 5.40 -12.12 4.19
C LEU A 115 4.37 -13.09 4.73
N ALA A 116 4.83 -14.18 5.33
CA ALA A 116 3.94 -15.12 5.97
C ALA A 116 3.33 -14.50 7.25
N PRO A 117 2.04 -14.72 7.52
CA PRO A 117 1.46 -14.41 8.83
C PRO A 117 2.20 -15.12 9.96
N ILE A 118 2.44 -14.41 11.08
CA ILE A 118 3.04 -14.97 12.30
C ILE A 118 2.07 -14.81 13.46
N PRO A 119 1.10 -15.72 13.62
CA PRO A 119 0.23 -15.71 14.79
C PRO A 119 1.04 -15.97 16.06
N MET A 120 0.92 -15.07 17.04
CA MET A 120 1.48 -15.26 18.38
C MET A 120 0.43 -15.85 19.33
N PRO A 121 0.85 -16.47 20.45
CA PRO A 121 -0.09 -17.05 21.40
C PRO A 121 -1.14 -16.06 21.90
N PRO A 122 -2.43 -16.44 21.97
CA PRO A 122 -3.49 -15.57 22.47
C PRO A 122 -3.35 -15.42 24.00
N THR A 123 -3.02 -14.21 24.44
CA THR A 123 -2.86 -13.85 25.86
C THR A 123 -3.45 -12.46 26.10
N SER A 124 -3.57 -12.06 27.38
CA SER A 124 -3.93 -10.69 27.75
C SER A 124 -2.94 -9.64 27.26
N GLU A 125 -1.72 -10.05 26.89
CA GLU A 125 -0.65 -9.16 26.41
C GLU A 125 -0.82 -8.71 24.96
N MET A 126 -1.75 -9.32 24.20
CA MET A 126 -1.96 -9.05 22.77
C MET A 126 -2.16 -7.57 22.43
N THR A 127 -2.68 -6.80 23.40
CA THR A 127 -2.95 -5.36 23.25
C THR A 127 -1.88 -4.47 23.89
N THR A 128 -0.74 -5.04 24.27
CA THR A 128 0.35 -4.28 24.88
C THR A 128 1.42 -3.88 23.87
N ARG A 129 2.08 -2.74 24.13
CA ARG A 129 3.21 -2.28 23.31
C ARG A 129 4.34 -3.31 23.24
N ALA A 130 4.61 -4.02 24.32
CA ALA A 130 5.64 -5.06 24.34
C ALA A 130 5.36 -6.17 23.32
N TYR A 131 4.09 -6.55 23.19
CA TYR A 131 3.65 -7.55 22.24
C TYR A 131 3.73 -7.04 20.80
N TYR A 132 3.43 -5.75 20.55
CA TYR A 132 3.59 -5.14 19.23
C TYR A 132 5.04 -5.12 18.79
N VAL A 133 5.97 -4.72 19.68
CA VAL A 133 7.42 -4.74 19.42
C VAL A 133 7.91 -6.16 19.12
N GLN A 134 7.45 -7.14 19.88
CA GLN A 134 7.81 -8.54 19.63
C GLN A 134 7.35 -9.01 18.25
N HIS A 135 6.09 -8.74 17.88
CA HIS A 135 5.57 -9.12 16.57
C HIS A 135 6.29 -8.39 15.44
N ASP A 136 6.55 -7.09 15.60
CA ASP A 136 7.26 -6.28 14.63
C ASP A 136 8.68 -6.82 14.39
N SER A 137 9.40 -7.23 15.43
CA SER A 137 10.72 -7.86 15.30
C SER A 137 10.68 -9.17 14.50
N LEU A 138 9.59 -9.94 14.60
CA LEU A 138 9.41 -11.15 13.79
C LEU A 138 9.15 -10.82 12.31
N ILE A 139 8.41 -9.75 12.04
CA ILE A 139 8.19 -9.23 10.68
C ILE A 139 9.52 -8.76 10.08
N ASP A 140 10.29 -7.98 10.83
CA ASP A 140 11.59 -7.46 10.40
C ASP A 140 12.59 -8.59 10.08
N ALA A 141 12.56 -9.68 10.87
CA ALA A 141 13.35 -10.87 10.58
C ALA A 141 12.97 -11.54 9.26
N GLN A 142 11.67 -11.55 8.89
CA GLN A 142 11.24 -12.04 7.56
C GLN A 142 11.67 -11.09 6.44
N LEU A 143 11.56 -9.78 6.65
CA LEU A 143 12.02 -8.78 5.66
C LEU A 143 13.51 -8.94 5.38
N ALA A 144 14.33 -9.08 6.42
CA ALA A 144 15.76 -9.31 6.28
C ALA A 144 16.07 -10.59 5.47
N GLN A 145 15.29 -11.65 5.66
CA GLN A 145 15.41 -12.89 4.89
C GLN A 145 15.01 -12.73 3.42
N SER A 146 14.10 -11.80 3.11
CA SER A 146 13.74 -11.48 1.72
C SER A 146 14.79 -10.65 0.99
N GLY A 147 15.82 -10.19 1.69
CA GLY A 147 16.86 -9.30 1.16
C GLY A 147 16.42 -7.83 1.04
N TYR A 148 15.25 -7.48 1.57
CA TYR A 148 14.79 -6.09 1.62
C TYR A 148 15.24 -5.47 2.95
N PRO A 149 15.97 -4.35 2.91
CA PRO A 149 16.46 -3.74 4.14
C PRO A 149 15.29 -3.16 4.94
N ASN A 150 15.33 -3.41 6.25
CA ASN A 150 14.43 -2.75 7.19
C ASN A 150 14.95 -1.34 7.49
N ASP A 151 14.78 -0.45 6.52
CA ASP A 151 15.23 0.93 6.58
C ASP A 151 14.03 1.87 6.35
N PRO A 152 13.62 2.63 7.36
CA PRO A 152 12.51 3.58 7.24
C PRO A 152 12.70 4.62 6.14
N GLU A 153 13.94 4.99 5.79
CA GLU A 153 14.22 5.93 4.71
C GLU A 153 13.82 5.36 3.34
N ILE A 154 13.89 4.05 3.18
CA ILE A 154 13.47 3.38 1.95
C ILE A 154 11.96 3.49 1.76
N LEU A 155 11.16 3.34 2.82
CA LEU A 155 9.70 3.51 2.75
C LEU A 155 9.27 4.94 2.42
N GLN A 156 10.16 5.91 2.58
CA GLN A 156 9.96 7.32 2.24
C GLN A 156 10.58 7.71 0.89
N SER A 157 11.04 6.74 0.12
CA SER A 157 11.73 6.97 -1.14
C SER A 157 11.10 6.21 -2.30
N SER A 158 11.46 6.58 -3.53
CA SER A 158 11.07 5.86 -4.75
C SER A 158 11.57 4.41 -4.85
N GLN A 159 12.34 3.94 -3.86
CA GLN A 159 12.78 2.55 -3.73
C GLN A 159 11.82 1.71 -2.87
N ALA A 160 10.75 2.32 -2.34
CA ALA A 160 9.75 1.63 -1.56
C ALA A 160 9.11 0.49 -2.38
N LYS A 161 8.98 -0.67 -1.75
CA LYS A 161 8.33 -1.85 -2.31
C LYS A 161 7.03 -2.13 -1.58
N LEU A 162 6.05 -2.62 -2.32
CA LEU A 162 4.78 -3.03 -1.75
C LEU A 162 4.95 -4.34 -0.96
N ILE A 163 4.80 -4.24 0.37
CA ILE A 163 4.98 -5.35 1.33
C ILE A 163 3.63 -5.69 1.94
N THR A 164 3.26 -6.96 2.02
CA THR A 164 1.95 -7.37 2.56
C THR A 164 1.96 -8.77 3.19
N GLY A 165 0.82 -9.20 3.75
CA GLY A 165 0.58 -10.53 4.29
C GLY A 165 0.85 -10.68 5.79
N HIS A 166 1.60 -9.79 6.40
CA HIS A 166 2.09 -9.92 7.78
C HIS A 166 1.15 -9.36 8.86
N LYS A 167 0.07 -8.65 8.48
CA LYS A 167 -0.96 -8.15 9.40
C LYS A 167 -2.36 -8.33 8.82
N LYS A 168 -3.38 -8.21 9.67
CA LYS A 168 -4.78 -8.01 9.27
C LYS A 168 -4.97 -6.55 8.97
N ASP A 169 -5.45 -6.21 7.80
CA ASP A 169 -5.78 -4.84 7.45
C ASP A 169 -7.03 -4.38 8.22
N VAL A 170 -6.96 -3.23 8.88
CA VAL A 170 -8.15 -2.50 9.29
C VAL A 170 -8.76 -1.92 8.02
N VAL A 171 -9.98 -2.35 7.71
CA VAL A 171 -10.66 -1.98 6.47
C VAL A 171 -11.81 -1.01 6.72
N TYR A 172 -12.25 -0.37 5.65
CA TYR A 172 -13.33 0.62 5.70
C TYR A 172 -14.59 0.06 6.35
N ILE A 173 -15.18 0.87 7.22
CA ILE A 173 -16.48 0.69 7.86
C ILE A 173 -17.08 2.09 8.09
N ASP A 174 -18.41 2.16 8.27
CA ASP A 174 -19.07 3.43 8.61
C ASP A 174 -18.42 4.08 9.85
N ARG A 175 -18.17 5.39 9.77
CA ARG A 175 -17.50 6.16 10.84
C ARG A 175 -18.26 6.19 12.17
N ASN A 176 -19.58 5.94 12.14
CA ASN A 176 -20.39 5.85 13.34
C ASN A 176 -20.48 4.40 13.87
N SER A 177 -19.72 3.48 13.30
CA SER A 177 -19.71 2.10 13.76
C SER A 177 -19.07 2.00 15.15
N SER A 178 -19.69 1.25 16.04
CA SER A 178 -19.11 0.83 17.32
C SER A 178 -18.25 -0.44 17.17
N ARG A 179 -17.83 -0.76 15.96
CA ARG A 179 -17.06 -1.96 15.62
C ARG A 179 -15.93 -1.62 14.68
N VAL A 180 -14.77 -2.26 14.86
CA VAL A 180 -13.68 -2.25 13.87
C VAL A 180 -13.90 -3.37 12.86
N ALA A 181 -13.65 -3.08 11.59
CA ALA A 181 -13.64 -4.08 10.54
C ALA A 181 -12.20 -4.49 10.21
N ILE A 182 -11.95 -5.79 10.16
CA ILE A 182 -10.65 -6.36 9.84
C ILE A 182 -10.76 -7.40 8.73
N TYR A 183 -9.70 -7.50 7.90
CA TYR A 183 -9.65 -8.42 6.76
C TYR A 183 -8.22 -8.80 6.39
N GLY A 184 -8.03 -9.93 5.70
CA GLY A 184 -6.76 -10.29 5.07
C GLY A 184 -5.93 -11.26 5.87
N TRP A 185 -4.68 -10.89 6.19
CA TRP A 185 -3.68 -11.78 6.78
C TRP A 185 -3.48 -13.04 5.92
N HIS A 186 -3.18 -12.81 4.66
CA HIS A 186 -3.09 -13.86 3.65
C HIS A 186 -1.87 -14.77 3.89
N ARG A 187 -2.06 -16.06 3.80
CA ARG A 187 -0.97 -17.04 3.68
C ARG A 187 -0.22 -16.83 2.36
N LEU A 188 1.01 -17.30 2.26
CA LEU A 188 1.77 -17.26 1.01
C LEU A 188 1.07 -18.01 -0.16
N THR A 189 0.13 -18.89 0.16
CA THR A 189 -0.75 -19.56 -0.82
C THR A 189 -1.87 -18.69 -1.38
N GLY A 190 -2.09 -17.50 -0.79
CA GLY A 190 -3.23 -16.64 -1.09
C GLY A 190 -4.47 -16.92 -0.24
N GLU A 191 -4.46 -17.95 0.61
CA GLU A 191 -5.57 -18.27 1.52
C GLU A 191 -5.68 -17.22 2.64
N LEU A 192 -6.90 -16.76 2.91
CA LEU A 192 -7.20 -15.83 4.01
C LEU A 192 -7.16 -16.55 5.36
N ILE A 193 -6.41 -15.98 6.32
CA ILE A 193 -6.56 -16.36 7.74
C ILE A 193 -7.70 -15.57 8.37
N GLN A 194 -7.86 -14.28 7.97
CA GLN A 194 -8.88 -13.40 8.51
C GLN A 194 -9.88 -13.01 7.42
N PRO A 195 -11.03 -13.71 7.30
CA PRO A 195 -12.17 -13.21 6.53
C PRO A 195 -12.67 -11.88 7.11
N TYR A 196 -13.44 -11.14 6.32
CA TYR A 196 -14.07 -9.90 6.80
C TYR A 196 -14.83 -10.15 8.11
N SER A 197 -14.53 -9.34 9.12
CA SER A 197 -15.05 -9.50 10.47
C SER A 197 -15.21 -8.16 11.17
N THR A 198 -16.33 -8.03 11.88
CA THR A 198 -16.68 -6.88 12.73
C THR A 198 -16.98 -7.31 14.17
N VAL A 199 -16.36 -8.38 14.64
CA VAL A 199 -16.67 -8.93 15.99
C VAL A 199 -16.14 -8.08 17.13
N HIS A 200 -15.08 -7.30 16.91
CA HIS A 200 -14.45 -6.47 17.92
C HIS A 200 -15.06 -5.06 17.99
N HIS A 201 -15.04 -4.48 19.16
CA HIS A 201 -15.38 -3.07 19.38
C HIS A 201 -14.38 -2.15 18.67
N ASP A 202 -14.80 -0.94 18.37
CA ASP A 202 -14.03 0.13 17.72
C ASP A 202 -12.74 0.50 18.48
N GLU A 203 -12.75 0.41 19.81
CA GLU A 203 -11.56 0.63 20.65
C GLU A 203 -10.61 -0.57 20.70
N TYR A 204 -11.02 -1.75 20.20
CA TYR A 204 -10.18 -2.94 20.25
C TYR A 204 -9.15 -2.95 19.13
N PHE A 205 -7.92 -3.14 19.50
CA PHE A 205 -6.82 -3.45 18.57
C PHE A 205 -5.77 -4.33 19.23
N ASP A 206 -5.16 -5.18 18.45
CA ASP A 206 -4.11 -6.08 18.90
C ASP A 206 -2.90 -6.06 17.94
N TYR A 207 -1.84 -6.76 18.31
CA TYR A 207 -0.57 -6.83 17.56
C TYR A 207 -0.73 -7.19 16.09
N SER A 208 -1.80 -7.88 15.72
CA SER A 208 -2.01 -8.37 14.35
C SER A 208 -2.73 -7.36 13.43
N HIS A 209 -3.30 -6.28 14.00
CA HIS A 209 -3.95 -5.24 13.20
C HIS A 209 -2.90 -4.35 12.53
N GLY A 210 -3.15 -3.98 11.28
CA GLY A 210 -2.33 -3.06 10.50
C GLY A 210 -3.17 -1.96 9.86
N ILE A 211 -2.68 -0.74 9.92
CA ILE A 211 -3.31 0.42 9.29
C ILE A 211 -2.56 0.70 7.99
N ARG A 212 -3.23 0.55 6.87
CA ARG A 212 -2.69 0.83 5.54
C ARG A 212 -3.50 1.92 4.85
N PRO A 213 -3.07 3.18 4.93
CA PRO A 213 -3.72 4.26 4.18
C PRO A 213 -3.63 4.05 2.67
N VAL A 214 -4.73 4.38 1.97
CA VAL A 214 -4.81 4.32 0.51
C VAL A 214 -5.46 5.61 -0.02
N SER A 215 -5.24 5.96 -1.28
CA SER A 215 -5.87 7.15 -1.86
C SER A 215 -7.40 7.01 -1.93
N PRO A 216 -8.17 8.10 -1.70
CA PRO A 216 -9.61 8.11 -1.91
C PRO A 216 -9.99 8.17 -3.39
N GLU A 217 -9.02 8.36 -4.27
CA GLU A 217 -9.19 8.50 -5.71
C GLU A 217 -8.34 7.47 -6.45
N VAL A 218 -8.77 7.11 -7.64
CA VAL A 218 -7.99 6.38 -8.65
C VAL A 218 -7.63 7.32 -9.79
N PHE A 219 -6.43 7.17 -10.34
CA PHE A 219 -6.05 7.86 -11.56
C PHE A 219 -6.47 7.01 -12.76
N LYS A 220 -7.34 7.57 -13.61
CA LYS A 220 -7.90 6.90 -14.77
C LYS A 220 -8.06 7.89 -15.92
N ASP A 221 -7.65 7.51 -17.12
CA ASP A 221 -7.79 8.31 -18.36
C ASP A 221 -7.24 9.74 -18.25
N GLY A 222 -6.22 9.95 -17.40
CA GLY A 222 -5.60 11.26 -17.19
C GLY A 222 -6.22 12.10 -16.08
N GLU A 223 -7.19 11.57 -15.35
CA GLU A 223 -7.92 12.29 -14.29
C GLU A 223 -7.98 11.50 -12.98
N TRP A 224 -8.08 12.23 -11.86
CA TRP A 224 -8.33 11.64 -10.55
C TRP A 224 -9.83 11.53 -10.30
N VAL A 225 -10.32 10.34 -10.06
CA VAL A 225 -11.73 10.02 -9.85
C VAL A 225 -11.94 9.37 -8.49
N ILE A 226 -12.85 9.93 -7.67
CA ILE A 226 -13.23 9.31 -6.40
C ILE A 226 -13.83 7.91 -6.69
N TRP A 227 -13.28 6.91 -6.04
CA TRP A 227 -13.85 5.57 -6.10
C TRP A 227 -14.76 5.30 -4.90
N SER A 228 -15.88 4.67 -5.17
CA SER A 228 -16.87 4.23 -4.15
C SER A 228 -16.69 2.76 -3.81
N ASP A 229 -17.15 2.41 -2.63
CA ASP A 229 -17.22 1.03 -2.14
C ASP A 229 -18.24 0.21 -2.90
#